data_3c5e41b84b92048f1c93455c8021a9de
#
_entry.id   3c5e41b84b92048f1c93455c8021a9de
#
_cell.length_a   1.000
_cell.length_b   1.000
_cell.length_c   1.000
_cell.angle_alpha   90.00
_cell.angle_beta   90.00
_cell.angle_gamma   90.00
#
_symmetry.space_group_name_H-M   'P 1'
#
loop_
_entity.id
_entity.type
_entity.pdbx_description
1 polymer ?
#
loop_
_entity_poly.entity_id
_entity_poly.type
_entity_poly.pdbx_seq_one_letter_code
_entity_poly.pdbx_strand_id
1 'polypeptide(L)'
;MRQKVRKALLIIAMLLFPITMWYFSPYLIIQAASEHTVNGSFIVFVSMFILSIFFGRVWCGYLCPAGGIQECVSMCNDKPAKGGWRYKIKYVIWVLWITGIIVTFILSKGDISIDPFYMTDHGISISQIGAYIVYYGVMLLLVIPSMVHGKRATCHYFCWMAPFMVIGSTIGRVLHIPQIHIEAEKDKCISCGRCNKSCPMGLDVKTMVSECKCHSCTECIQCGACIDECPKDALKYKMKWK
;
A
#
# COMPACT_ATOMS: atom_id res chain seq x y z
N MET A 1 -8.59 7.09 -19.76
CA MET A 1 -9.10 8.06 -18.77
C MET A 1 -8.72 7.67 -17.34
N ARG A 2 -8.95 6.41 -16.88
CA ARG A 2 -8.67 5.90 -15.53
C ARG A 2 -7.25 6.18 -15.02
N GLN A 3 -6.19 5.93 -15.81
CA GLN A 3 -4.80 6.16 -15.38
C GLN A 3 -4.47 7.65 -15.18
N LYS A 4 -5.09 8.56 -15.91
CA LYS A 4 -4.91 10.01 -15.69
C LYS A 4 -5.49 10.42 -14.32
N VAL A 5 -6.71 9.97 -14.01
CA VAL A 5 -7.37 10.24 -12.72
C VAL A 5 -6.55 9.60 -11.56
N ARG A 6 -6.13 8.34 -11.72
CA ARG A 6 -5.29 7.65 -10.74
C ARG A 6 -4.01 8.42 -10.42
N LYS A 7 -3.27 8.82 -11.45
CA LYS A 7 -2.02 9.58 -11.28
C LYS A 7 -2.28 10.94 -10.63
N ALA A 8 -3.35 11.63 -11.01
CA ALA A 8 -3.73 12.90 -10.37
C ALA A 8 -4.02 12.72 -8.88
N LEU A 9 -4.79 11.69 -8.49
CA LEU A 9 -5.07 11.38 -7.08
C LEU A 9 -3.79 11.07 -6.30
N LEU A 10 -2.86 10.29 -6.87
CA LEU A 10 -1.57 9.99 -6.25
C LEU A 10 -0.69 11.24 -6.08
N ILE A 11 -0.69 12.16 -7.05
CA ILE A 11 0.03 13.43 -6.95
C ILE A 11 -0.59 14.31 -5.85
N ILE A 12 -1.91 14.42 -5.79
CA ILE A 12 -2.60 15.15 -4.73
C ILE A 12 -2.26 14.55 -3.36
N ALA A 13 -2.35 13.23 -3.21
CA ALA A 13 -1.98 12.55 -1.97
C ALA A 13 -0.52 12.80 -1.58
N MET A 14 0.40 12.80 -2.55
CA MET A 14 1.82 13.13 -2.33
C MET A 14 2.01 14.58 -1.87
N LEU A 15 1.31 15.55 -2.48
CA LEU A 15 1.39 16.96 -2.08
C LEU A 15 0.80 17.21 -0.68
N LEU A 16 -0.22 16.42 -0.29
CA LEU A 16 -0.81 16.47 1.04
C LEU A 16 -0.01 15.67 2.08
N PHE A 17 1.06 14.98 1.68
CA PHE A 17 1.82 14.13 2.60
C PHE A 17 2.42 14.87 3.79
N PRO A 18 2.93 16.12 3.69
CA PRO A 18 3.35 16.89 4.85
C PRO A 18 2.25 17.10 5.90
N ILE A 19 1.00 17.19 5.46
CA ILE A 19 -0.16 17.35 6.36
C ILE A 19 -0.55 16.01 6.98
N THR A 20 -0.48 14.92 6.21
CA THR A 20 -1.05 13.60 6.57
C THR A 20 -0.03 12.60 7.11
N MET A 21 1.25 12.95 7.19
CA MET A 21 2.33 12.01 7.50
C MET A 21 2.14 11.26 8.83
N TRP A 22 1.71 11.94 9.89
CA TRP A 22 1.51 11.35 11.22
C TRP A 22 0.38 10.33 11.26
N TYR A 23 -0.64 10.47 10.41
CA TYR A 23 -1.71 9.49 10.28
C TYR A 23 -1.26 8.15 9.65
N PHE A 24 -0.05 8.11 9.07
CA PHE A 24 0.57 6.89 8.55
C PHE A 24 1.78 6.44 9.37
N SER A 25 2.01 7.06 10.53
CA SER A 25 3.17 6.79 11.36
C SER A 25 2.99 5.52 12.21
N PRO A 26 3.84 4.50 12.05
CA PRO A 26 3.83 3.32 12.91
C PRO A 26 4.34 3.64 14.32
N TYR A 27 5.23 4.63 14.45
CA TYR A 27 5.79 5.04 15.73
C TYR A 27 4.74 5.66 16.65
N LEU A 28 3.90 6.55 16.12
CA LEU A 28 2.86 7.21 16.92
C LEU A 28 1.79 6.25 17.43
N ILE A 29 1.58 5.10 16.77
CA ILE A 29 0.68 4.07 17.30
C ILE A 29 1.29 3.40 18.53
N ILE A 30 2.61 3.12 18.56
CA ILE A 30 3.29 2.56 19.73
C ILE A 30 3.26 3.56 20.88
N GLN A 31 3.56 4.83 20.60
CA GLN A 31 3.53 5.89 21.62
C GLN A 31 2.13 6.07 22.20
N ALA A 32 1.11 6.16 21.38
CA ALA A 32 -0.27 6.25 21.83
C ALA A 32 -0.72 5.00 22.60
N ALA A 33 -0.26 3.79 22.19
CA ALA A 33 -0.52 2.57 22.94
C ALA A 33 0.06 2.60 24.36
N SER A 34 1.23 3.26 24.56
CA SER A 34 1.82 3.43 25.89
C SER A 34 1.02 4.37 26.79
N GLU A 35 0.22 5.25 26.22
CA GLU A 35 -0.65 6.21 26.91
C GLU A 35 -2.13 5.78 26.90
N HIS A 36 -2.44 4.55 26.49
CA HIS A 36 -3.81 4.04 26.31
C HIS A 36 -4.70 4.94 25.43
N THR A 37 -4.09 5.64 24.47
CA THR A 37 -4.81 6.56 23.57
C THR A 37 -5.01 5.96 22.20
N VAL A 38 -6.25 6.01 21.71
CA VAL A 38 -6.58 5.66 20.31
C VAL A 38 -6.34 6.90 19.46
N ASN A 39 -5.25 6.90 18.72
CA ASN A 39 -4.85 8.01 17.86
C ASN A 39 -5.37 7.93 16.43
N GLY A 40 -5.22 9.02 15.67
CA GLY A 40 -5.65 9.09 14.26
C GLY A 40 -4.96 8.06 13.37
N SER A 41 -3.67 7.73 13.62
CA SER A 41 -2.96 6.69 12.89
C SER A 41 -3.63 5.33 13.06
N PHE A 42 -3.97 4.93 14.28
CA PHE A 42 -4.67 3.68 14.55
C PHE A 42 -6.00 3.60 13.80
N ILE A 43 -6.80 4.68 13.83
CA ILE A 43 -8.08 4.77 13.12
C ILE A 43 -7.88 4.57 11.62
N VAL A 44 -6.87 5.21 11.02
CA VAL A 44 -6.56 5.08 9.59
C VAL A 44 -6.14 3.66 9.25
N PHE A 45 -5.30 3.00 10.06
CA PHE A 45 -4.87 1.62 9.81
C PHE A 45 -6.01 0.62 9.91
N VAL A 46 -6.89 0.76 10.91
CA VAL A 46 -8.11 -0.06 11.05
C VAL A 46 -9.03 0.15 9.87
N SER A 47 -9.26 1.41 9.46
CA SER A 47 -10.07 1.73 8.29
C SER A 47 -9.51 1.11 7.01
N MET A 48 -8.19 1.20 6.78
CA MET A 48 -7.53 0.57 5.64
C MET A 48 -7.67 -0.95 5.67
N PHE A 49 -7.57 -1.58 6.85
CA PHE A 49 -7.77 -3.01 7.01
C PHE A 49 -9.21 -3.42 6.62
N ILE A 50 -10.22 -2.74 7.17
CA ILE A 50 -11.64 -3.03 6.88
C ILE A 50 -11.93 -2.81 5.39
N LEU A 51 -11.50 -1.68 4.83
CA LEU A 51 -11.70 -1.38 3.40
C LEU A 51 -11.01 -2.40 2.50
N SER A 52 -9.88 -2.97 2.92
CA SER A 52 -9.16 -3.97 2.13
C SER A 52 -9.90 -5.30 1.99
N ILE A 53 -10.85 -5.61 2.89
CA ILE A 53 -11.71 -6.79 2.80
C ILE A 53 -12.57 -6.73 1.52
N PHE A 54 -13.05 -5.53 1.16
CA PHE A 54 -13.93 -5.31 0.00
C PHE A 54 -13.19 -4.84 -1.26
N PHE A 55 -12.19 -3.98 -1.08
CA PHE A 55 -11.49 -3.30 -2.18
C PHE A 55 -10.05 -3.79 -2.38
N GLY A 56 -9.59 -4.77 -1.59
CA GLY A 56 -8.20 -5.24 -1.66
C GLY A 56 -7.21 -4.11 -1.43
N ARG A 57 -6.19 -4.00 -2.28
CA ARG A 57 -5.12 -2.99 -2.15
C ARG A 57 -5.34 -1.74 -3.02
N VAL A 58 -6.58 -1.38 -3.32
CA VAL A 58 -6.92 -0.19 -4.14
C VAL A 58 -6.36 1.10 -3.53
N TRP A 59 -6.35 1.22 -2.19
CA TRP A 59 -5.71 2.34 -1.49
C TRP A 59 -4.26 2.58 -1.97
N CYS A 60 -3.45 1.54 -2.04
CA CYS A 60 -2.06 1.64 -2.52
C CYS A 60 -1.94 2.08 -3.98
N GLY A 61 -2.97 1.79 -4.77
CA GLY A 61 -3.02 2.13 -6.18
C GLY A 61 -3.43 3.57 -6.48
N TYR A 62 -4.25 4.18 -5.61
CA TYR A 62 -4.95 5.43 -5.90
C TYR A 62 -4.71 6.56 -4.89
N LEU A 63 -4.55 6.26 -3.59
CA LEU A 63 -4.59 7.26 -2.52
C LEU A 63 -3.34 7.29 -1.64
N CYS A 64 -2.41 6.33 -1.80
CA CYS A 64 -1.24 6.25 -0.94
C CYS A 64 -0.18 7.30 -1.33
N PRO A 65 0.20 8.24 -0.45
CA PRO A 65 1.22 9.26 -0.74
C PRO A 65 2.59 8.63 -1.07
N ALA A 66 3.00 7.61 -0.32
CA ALA A 66 4.22 6.86 -0.57
C ALA A 66 4.20 6.17 -1.95
N GLY A 67 3.02 5.72 -2.40
CA GLY A 67 2.82 5.19 -3.73
C GLY A 67 3.01 6.24 -4.81
N GLY A 68 2.55 7.48 -4.59
CA GLY A 68 2.73 8.60 -5.49
C GLY A 68 4.21 8.97 -5.66
N ILE A 69 4.94 9.13 -4.54
CA ILE A 69 6.37 9.41 -4.53
C ILE A 69 7.15 8.36 -5.34
N GLN A 70 6.93 7.08 -5.06
CA GLN A 70 7.65 6.01 -5.75
C GLN A 70 7.26 5.87 -7.23
N GLU A 71 6.05 6.25 -7.60
CA GLU A 71 5.64 6.26 -9.01
C GLU A 71 6.32 7.40 -9.79
N CYS A 72 6.56 8.56 -9.15
CA CYS A 72 7.42 9.60 -9.72
C CYS A 72 8.87 9.12 -9.87
N VAL A 73 9.43 8.44 -8.86
CA VAL A 73 10.78 7.86 -8.91
C VAL A 73 10.91 6.79 -10.00
N SER A 74 9.85 6.06 -10.30
CA SER A 74 9.87 5.03 -11.37
C SER A 74 10.12 5.60 -12.77
N MET A 75 9.99 6.91 -12.97
CA MET A 75 10.42 7.59 -14.20
C MET A 75 11.95 7.56 -14.37
N CYS A 76 12.71 7.49 -13.28
CA CYS A 76 14.18 7.40 -13.30
C CYS A 76 14.67 5.95 -13.34
N ASN A 77 13.96 5.02 -12.68
CA ASN A 77 14.31 3.60 -12.68
C ASN A 77 13.04 2.73 -12.88
N ASP A 78 12.84 2.32 -14.13
CA ASP A 78 11.66 1.54 -14.57
C ASP A 78 11.86 0.01 -14.48
N LYS A 79 12.94 -0.46 -13.82
CA LYS A 79 13.21 -1.88 -13.65
C LYS A 79 12.23 -2.51 -12.64
N PRO A 80 11.76 -3.74 -12.84
CA PRO A 80 10.96 -4.44 -11.84
C PRO A 80 11.80 -4.70 -10.59
N ALA A 81 11.19 -4.52 -9.41
CA ALA A 81 11.84 -4.85 -8.14
C ALA A 81 12.09 -6.36 -8.05
N LYS A 82 13.29 -6.76 -7.57
CA LYS A 82 13.65 -8.18 -7.41
C LYS A 82 12.77 -8.83 -6.35
N GLY A 83 12.06 -9.89 -6.70
CA GLY A 83 11.19 -10.65 -5.83
C GLY A 83 11.92 -11.63 -4.89
N GLY A 84 11.20 -12.69 -4.53
CA GLY A 84 11.71 -13.76 -3.68
C GLY A 84 11.62 -13.45 -2.19
N TRP A 85 12.66 -13.81 -1.40
CA TRP A 85 12.66 -13.65 0.05
C TRP A 85 12.52 -12.18 0.50
N ARG A 86 12.93 -11.22 -0.32
CA ARG A 86 12.87 -9.78 -0.03
C ARG A 86 11.44 -9.29 0.20
N TYR A 87 10.45 -9.89 -0.44
CA TYR A 87 9.04 -9.57 -0.21
C TYR A 87 8.54 -9.99 1.17
N LYS A 88 9.29 -10.87 1.87
CA LYS A 88 8.96 -11.32 3.23
C LYS A 88 9.42 -10.33 4.30
N ILE A 89 10.40 -9.45 4.00
CA ILE A 89 10.96 -8.49 4.97
C ILE A 89 9.85 -7.64 5.61
N LYS A 90 8.92 -7.12 4.81
CA LYS A 90 7.79 -6.32 5.32
C LYS A 90 6.94 -7.04 6.36
N TYR A 91 6.79 -8.37 6.26
CA TYR A 91 6.03 -9.15 7.24
C TYR A 91 6.80 -9.31 8.55
N VAL A 92 8.12 -9.45 8.49
CA VAL A 92 8.98 -9.49 9.68
C VAL A 92 8.89 -8.15 10.42
N ILE A 93 9.06 -7.04 9.70
CA ILE A 93 8.91 -5.68 10.25
C ILE A 93 7.52 -5.52 10.88
N TRP A 94 6.49 -5.97 10.20
CA TRP A 94 5.10 -5.87 10.67
C TRP A 94 4.85 -6.67 11.95
N VAL A 95 5.35 -7.92 12.03
CA VAL A 95 5.21 -8.76 13.22
C VAL A 95 5.90 -8.11 14.42
N LEU A 96 7.14 -7.64 14.25
CA LEU A 96 7.87 -6.95 15.33
C LEU A 96 7.13 -5.70 15.80
N TRP A 97 6.58 -4.94 14.87
CA TRP A 97 5.82 -3.74 15.17
C TRP A 97 4.50 -4.03 15.92
N ILE A 98 3.70 -5.00 15.45
CA ILE A 98 2.47 -5.43 16.15
C ILE A 98 2.78 -5.96 17.54
N THR A 99 3.85 -6.75 17.68
CA THR A 99 4.32 -7.23 18.99
C THR A 99 4.66 -6.05 19.89
N GLY A 100 5.36 -5.04 19.38
CA GLY A 100 5.67 -3.82 20.12
C GLY A 100 4.42 -3.09 20.62
N ILE A 101 3.39 -2.93 19.77
CA ILE A 101 2.12 -2.31 20.17
C ILE A 101 1.43 -3.09 21.28
N ILE A 102 1.32 -4.42 21.14
CA ILE A 102 0.66 -5.28 22.11
C ILE A 102 1.40 -5.25 23.46
N VAL A 103 2.73 -5.35 23.43
CA VAL A 103 3.56 -5.34 24.65
C VAL A 103 3.43 -3.98 25.36
N THR A 104 3.55 -2.87 24.65
CA THR A 104 3.40 -1.53 25.22
C THR A 104 2.02 -1.32 25.82
N PHE A 105 0.97 -1.74 25.14
CA PHE A 105 -0.40 -1.64 25.63
C PHE A 105 -0.67 -2.48 26.88
N ILE A 106 -0.09 -3.69 26.98
CA ILE A 106 -0.23 -4.57 28.17
C ILE A 106 0.58 -4.05 29.37
N LEU A 107 1.78 -3.49 29.12
CA LEU A 107 2.66 -3.00 30.17
C LEU A 107 2.23 -1.63 30.71
N SER A 108 1.58 -0.82 29.92
CA SER A 108 1.04 0.46 30.37
C SER A 108 -0.27 0.24 31.14
N LYS A 109 -0.60 1.19 32.04
CA LYS A 109 -1.84 1.20 32.82
C LYS A 109 -2.49 2.56 32.66
N GLY A 110 -3.79 2.58 32.40
CA GLY A 110 -4.55 3.84 32.26
C GLY A 110 -5.94 3.58 31.69
N ASP A 111 -6.74 4.61 31.70
CA ASP A 111 -8.05 4.58 31.05
C ASP A 111 -7.90 4.83 29.54
N ILE A 112 -8.73 4.18 28.73
CA ILE A 112 -8.69 4.34 27.28
C ILE A 112 -9.24 5.71 26.92
N SER A 113 -8.43 6.53 26.25
CA SER A 113 -8.82 7.83 25.68
C SER A 113 -8.83 7.78 24.15
N ILE A 114 -9.56 8.66 23.51
CA ILE A 114 -9.60 8.78 22.06
C ILE A 114 -9.21 10.19 21.67
N ASP A 115 -8.06 10.32 20.98
CA ASP A 115 -7.59 11.58 20.43
C ASP A 115 -7.17 11.41 18.96
N PRO A 116 -8.05 11.69 18.01
CA PRO A 116 -7.75 11.57 16.57
C PRO A 116 -6.65 12.52 16.10
N PHE A 117 -6.43 13.63 16.80
CA PHE A 117 -5.44 14.66 16.46
C PHE A 117 -4.15 14.56 17.30
N TYR A 118 -3.95 13.44 17.97
CA TYR A 118 -2.78 13.15 18.79
C TYR A 118 -1.46 13.52 18.08
N MET A 119 -0.63 14.34 18.72
CA MET A 119 0.66 14.86 18.21
C MET A 119 0.57 15.63 16.89
N THR A 120 -0.61 16.14 16.52
CA THR A 120 -0.78 17.05 15.39
C THR A 120 -1.19 18.44 15.87
N ASP A 121 -0.86 19.47 15.11
CA ASP A 121 -1.32 20.83 15.35
C ASP A 121 -2.53 21.11 14.44
N HIS A 122 -3.73 21.14 15.04
CA HIS A 122 -5.00 21.27 14.30
C HIS A 122 -5.15 20.30 13.12
N GLY A 123 -4.61 19.07 13.26
CA GLY A 123 -4.64 18.04 12.22
C GLY A 123 -3.48 18.10 11.21
N ILE A 124 -2.54 19.05 11.35
CA ILE A 124 -1.35 19.17 10.49
C ILE A 124 -0.19 18.44 11.15
N SER A 125 0.44 17.53 10.39
CA SER A 125 1.54 16.69 10.90
C SER A 125 2.85 17.48 11.05
N ILE A 126 3.19 18.32 10.08
CA ILE A 126 4.46 19.05 10.06
C ILE A 126 4.19 20.51 10.38
N SER A 127 4.15 20.84 11.67
CA SER A 127 3.99 22.21 12.18
C SER A 127 5.27 22.80 12.76
N GLN A 128 6.25 21.94 13.15
CA GLN A 128 7.49 22.35 13.80
C GLN A 128 8.72 21.97 12.97
N ILE A 129 9.81 22.73 13.13
CA ILE A 129 11.08 22.50 12.39
C ILE A 129 11.60 21.07 12.58
N GLY A 130 11.51 20.52 13.79
CA GLY A 130 11.95 19.15 14.08
C GLY A 130 11.20 18.07 13.28
N ALA A 131 9.93 18.31 12.95
CA ALA A 131 9.12 17.39 12.17
C ALA A 131 9.60 17.25 10.71
N TYR A 132 10.25 18.30 10.15
CA TYR A 132 10.83 18.26 8.81
C TYR A 132 12.00 17.26 8.72
N ILE A 133 12.77 17.06 9.80
CA ILE A 133 13.87 16.07 9.82
C ILE A 133 13.30 14.67 9.61
N VAL A 134 12.23 14.35 10.33
CA VAL A 134 11.53 13.06 10.19
C VAL A 134 10.92 12.93 8.80
N TYR A 135 10.29 13.98 8.29
CA TYR A 135 9.71 14.01 6.94
C TYR A 135 10.74 13.70 5.86
N TYR A 136 11.88 14.40 5.86
CA TYR A 136 12.94 14.14 4.88
C TYR A 136 13.56 12.76 5.06
N GLY A 137 13.69 12.26 6.29
CA GLY A 137 14.12 10.89 6.56
C GLY A 137 13.18 9.85 5.93
N VAL A 138 11.87 10.04 6.09
CA VAL A 138 10.85 9.17 5.45
C VAL A 138 10.89 9.31 3.93
N MET A 139 11.05 10.53 3.39
CA MET A 139 11.20 10.75 1.95
C MET A 139 12.40 10.00 1.38
N LEU A 140 13.56 10.07 2.04
CA LEU A 140 14.77 9.32 1.64
C LEU A 140 14.54 7.81 1.69
N LEU A 141 13.86 7.30 2.74
CA LEU A 141 13.49 5.89 2.85
C LEU A 141 12.57 5.41 1.71
N LEU A 142 11.73 6.28 1.18
CA LEU A 142 10.84 5.96 0.06
C LEU A 142 11.56 6.05 -1.29
N VAL A 143 12.43 7.04 -1.46
CA VAL A 143 13.09 7.35 -2.74
C VAL A 143 14.28 6.44 -2.99
N ILE A 144 15.24 6.31 -2.04
CA ILE A 144 16.49 5.60 -2.24
C ILE A 144 16.30 4.13 -2.64
N PRO A 145 15.50 3.32 -1.91
CA PRO A 145 15.29 1.92 -2.31
C PRO A 145 14.64 1.79 -3.69
N SER A 146 13.72 2.72 -4.04
CA SER A 146 13.06 2.70 -5.34
C SER A 146 13.99 3.11 -6.48
N MET A 147 14.93 4.03 -6.24
CA MET A 147 15.97 4.37 -7.21
C MET A 147 16.95 3.21 -7.44
N VAL A 148 17.33 2.49 -6.37
CA VAL A 148 18.34 1.42 -6.44
C VAL A 148 17.73 0.09 -6.93
N HIS A 149 16.58 -0.27 -6.42
CA HIS A 149 15.97 -1.59 -6.64
C HIS A 149 14.81 -1.61 -7.64
N GLY A 150 14.34 -0.44 -8.09
CA GLY A 150 13.33 -0.31 -9.14
C GLY A 150 11.92 -0.02 -8.64
N LYS A 151 10.95 -0.27 -9.53
CA LYS A 151 9.53 0.10 -9.34
C LYS A 151 9.00 -0.25 -7.97
N ARG A 152 8.61 0.78 -7.20
CA ARG A 152 7.95 0.66 -5.89
C ARG A 152 8.64 -0.31 -4.92
N ALA A 153 9.99 -0.35 -4.93
CA ALA A 153 10.77 -1.28 -4.11
C ALA A 153 10.47 -1.14 -2.61
N THR A 154 10.28 0.07 -2.09
CA THR A 154 9.92 0.28 -0.69
C THR A 154 8.56 -0.33 -0.37
N CYS A 155 7.57 -0.25 -1.28
CA CYS A 155 6.27 -0.91 -1.11
C CYS A 155 6.39 -2.44 -1.05
N HIS A 156 7.34 -3.02 -1.78
CA HIS A 156 7.60 -4.46 -1.77
C HIS A 156 8.32 -4.94 -0.52
N TYR A 157 9.31 -4.15 -0.01
CA TYR A 157 10.25 -4.64 1.00
C TYR A 157 9.97 -4.12 2.41
N PHE A 158 9.64 -2.83 2.55
CA PHE A 158 9.63 -2.15 3.84
C PHE A 158 8.26 -1.62 4.28
N CYS A 159 7.24 -1.68 3.41
CA CYS A 159 5.96 -1.08 3.72
C CYS A 159 5.24 -1.81 4.85
N TRP A 160 5.09 -1.15 5.99
CA TRP A 160 4.39 -1.67 7.17
C TRP A 160 2.86 -1.68 7.03
N MET A 161 2.29 -0.87 6.13
CA MET A 161 0.85 -0.84 5.85
C MET A 161 0.40 -2.00 4.94
N ALA A 162 1.30 -2.47 4.06
CA ALA A 162 0.96 -3.50 3.08
C ALA A 162 0.45 -4.81 3.71
N PRO A 163 1.03 -5.36 4.82
CA PRO A 163 0.54 -6.57 5.44
C PRO A 163 -0.90 -6.50 5.91
N PHE A 164 -1.36 -5.36 6.47
CA PHE A 164 -2.77 -5.17 6.86
C PHE A 164 -3.71 -5.37 5.68
N MET A 165 -3.42 -4.73 4.56
CA MET A 165 -4.25 -4.85 3.36
C MET A 165 -4.17 -6.22 2.72
N VAL A 166 -3.00 -6.89 2.79
CA VAL A 166 -2.84 -8.27 2.31
C VAL A 166 -3.67 -9.22 3.16
N ILE A 167 -3.62 -9.08 4.49
CA ILE A 167 -4.41 -9.91 5.42
C ILE A 167 -5.90 -9.66 5.19
N GLY A 168 -6.36 -8.40 5.18
CA GLY A 168 -7.75 -8.06 4.95
C GLY A 168 -8.27 -8.56 3.60
N SER A 169 -7.51 -8.36 2.52
CA SER A 169 -7.90 -8.88 1.19
C SER A 169 -7.89 -10.41 1.13
N THR A 170 -7.02 -11.08 1.90
CA THR A 170 -7.00 -12.54 1.99
C THR A 170 -8.22 -13.06 2.75
N ILE A 171 -8.59 -12.40 3.85
CA ILE A 171 -9.82 -12.71 4.61
C ILE A 171 -11.03 -12.58 3.69
N GLY A 172 -11.16 -11.45 2.97
CA GLY A 172 -12.27 -11.23 2.02
C GLY A 172 -12.37 -12.33 0.97
N ARG A 173 -11.22 -12.79 0.45
CA ARG A 173 -11.15 -13.89 -0.52
C ARG A 173 -11.53 -15.24 0.07
N VAL A 174 -11.01 -15.58 1.26
CA VAL A 174 -11.29 -16.87 1.93
C VAL A 174 -12.75 -16.96 2.34
N LEU A 175 -13.35 -15.86 2.80
CA LEU A 175 -14.75 -15.78 3.17
C LEU A 175 -15.68 -15.56 1.96
N HIS A 176 -15.15 -15.54 0.73
CA HIS A 176 -15.90 -15.29 -0.51
C HIS A 176 -16.72 -13.98 -0.49
N ILE A 177 -16.28 -12.99 0.28
CA ILE A 177 -16.92 -11.67 0.31
C ILE A 177 -16.72 -11.02 -1.08
N PRO A 178 -17.75 -10.36 -1.65
CA PRO A 178 -17.60 -9.64 -2.91
C PRO A 178 -16.46 -8.63 -2.84
N GLN A 179 -15.38 -8.89 -3.56
CA GLN A 179 -14.15 -8.10 -3.55
C GLN A 179 -13.74 -7.73 -4.96
N ILE A 180 -13.28 -6.50 -5.16
CA ILE A 180 -12.71 -6.08 -6.45
C ILE A 180 -11.39 -6.82 -6.69
N HIS A 181 -11.29 -7.51 -7.81
CA HIS A 181 -10.07 -8.19 -8.25
C HIS A 181 -9.94 -8.15 -9.78
N ILE A 182 -8.73 -8.48 -10.26
CA ILE A 182 -8.46 -8.58 -11.69
C ILE A 182 -8.61 -10.05 -12.09
N GLU A 183 -9.52 -10.34 -13.00
CA GLU A 183 -9.67 -11.65 -13.64
C GLU A 183 -8.99 -11.66 -15.00
N ALA A 184 -8.41 -12.81 -15.35
CA ALA A 184 -7.74 -13.04 -16.62
C ALA A 184 -8.47 -14.09 -17.46
N GLU A 185 -8.70 -13.77 -18.73
CA GLU A 185 -9.19 -14.69 -19.75
C GLU A 185 -8.01 -15.16 -20.62
N LYS A 186 -7.46 -16.35 -20.31
CA LYS A 186 -6.26 -16.89 -20.94
C LYS A 186 -6.38 -16.98 -22.46
N ASP A 187 -7.55 -17.40 -22.95
CA ASP A 187 -7.80 -17.66 -24.37
C ASP A 187 -7.71 -16.40 -25.24
N LYS A 188 -7.92 -15.22 -24.63
CA LYS A 188 -7.78 -13.93 -25.31
C LYS A 188 -6.35 -13.40 -25.29
N CYS A 189 -5.45 -14.00 -24.52
CA CYS A 189 -4.11 -13.48 -24.32
C CYS A 189 -3.18 -13.83 -25.48
N ILE A 190 -2.70 -12.83 -26.20
CA ILE A 190 -1.70 -12.97 -27.28
C ILE A 190 -0.24 -12.89 -26.79
N SER A 191 0.00 -12.92 -25.50
CA SER A 191 1.33 -12.91 -24.89
C SER A 191 2.23 -11.71 -25.28
N CYS A 192 1.66 -10.55 -25.62
CA CYS A 192 2.41 -9.39 -26.11
C CYS A 192 3.25 -8.64 -25.05
N GLY A 193 3.07 -8.91 -23.75
CA GLY A 193 3.87 -8.36 -22.65
C GLY A 193 3.59 -6.89 -22.28
N ARG A 194 2.63 -6.19 -22.91
CA ARG A 194 2.29 -4.81 -22.59
C ARG A 194 1.85 -4.63 -21.14
N CYS A 195 1.11 -5.61 -20.59
CA CYS A 195 0.66 -5.62 -19.20
C CYS A 195 1.83 -5.64 -18.20
N ASN A 196 2.94 -6.34 -18.49
CA ASN A 196 4.15 -6.33 -17.66
C ASN A 196 4.80 -4.94 -17.66
N LYS A 197 4.94 -4.34 -18.85
CA LYS A 197 5.58 -3.03 -19.02
C LYS A 197 4.78 -1.93 -18.31
N SER A 198 3.46 -1.97 -18.38
CA SER A 198 2.57 -0.97 -17.76
C SER A 198 2.39 -1.13 -16.25
N CYS A 199 2.81 -2.26 -15.67
CA CYS A 199 2.60 -2.54 -14.25
C CYS A 199 3.49 -1.64 -13.38
N PRO A 200 2.90 -0.75 -12.52
CA PRO A 200 3.69 0.11 -11.64
C PRO A 200 4.37 -0.66 -10.51
N MET A 201 3.91 -1.89 -10.20
CA MET A 201 4.56 -2.79 -9.25
C MET A 201 5.63 -3.67 -9.90
N GLY A 202 5.82 -3.60 -11.23
CA GLY A 202 6.78 -4.45 -11.93
C GLY A 202 6.50 -5.94 -11.86
N LEU A 203 5.23 -6.34 -11.75
CA LEU A 203 4.81 -7.74 -11.67
C LEU A 203 4.84 -8.40 -13.05
N ASP A 204 5.12 -9.70 -13.08
CA ASP A 204 4.99 -10.52 -14.29
C ASP A 204 3.52 -10.92 -14.51
N VAL A 205 2.74 -9.94 -14.97
CA VAL A 205 1.31 -10.11 -15.23
C VAL A 205 1.06 -11.13 -16.34
N LYS A 206 1.95 -11.21 -17.35
CA LYS A 206 1.83 -12.17 -18.47
C LYS A 206 1.78 -13.61 -17.96
N THR A 207 2.72 -14.00 -17.09
CA THR A 207 2.73 -15.33 -16.48
C THR A 207 1.51 -15.54 -15.58
N MET A 208 1.10 -14.52 -14.81
CA MET A 208 -0.14 -14.62 -14.01
C MET A 208 -1.38 -14.84 -14.86
N VAL A 209 -1.46 -14.26 -16.07
CA VAL A 209 -2.57 -14.49 -17.01
C VAL A 209 -2.55 -15.95 -17.51
N SER A 210 -1.37 -16.45 -17.91
CA SER A 210 -1.24 -17.83 -18.41
C SER A 210 -1.59 -18.87 -17.36
N GLU A 211 -1.34 -18.59 -16.07
CA GLU A 211 -1.64 -19.45 -14.93
C GLU A 211 -3.02 -19.17 -14.29
N CYS A 212 -3.78 -18.20 -14.79
CA CYS A 212 -5.05 -17.75 -14.23
C CYS A 212 -4.95 -17.31 -12.76
N LYS A 213 -3.79 -16.76 -12.33
CA LYS A 213 -3.49 -16.38 -10.94
C LYS A 213 -3.55 -14.86 -10.66
N CYS A 214 -4.08 -14.05 -11.57
CA CYS A 214 -4.14 -12.58 -11.39
C CYS A 214 -4.93 -12.19 -10.13
N HIS A 215 -6.00 -12.91 -9.80
CA HIS A 215 -6.85 -12.66 -8.65
C HIS A 215 -6.17 -12.98 -7.30
N SER A 216 -5.16 -13.85 -7.28
CA SER A 216 -4.50 -14.30 -6.04
C SER A 216 -3.21 -13.54 -5.72
N CYS A 217 -2.78 -12.62 -6.57
CA CYS A 217 -1.54 -11.88 -6.37
C CYS A 217 -1.63 -10.87 -5.23
N THR A 218 -0.92 -11.15 -4.12
CA THR A 218 -0.88 -10.29 -2.94
C THR A 218 -0.13 -8.97 -3.15
N GLU A 219 0.73 -8.89 -4.17
CA GLU A 219 1.47 -7.67 -4.52
C GLU A 219 0.70 -6.74 -5.48
N CYS A 220 -0.41 -7.21 -6.04
CA CYS A 220 -1.24 -6.40 -6.93
C CYS A 220 -1.96 -5.29 -6.14
N ILE A 221 -1.79 -4.03 -6.60
CA ILE A 221 -2.44 -2.83 -6.03
C ILE A 221 -3.74 -2.46 -6.76
N GLN A 222 -4.22 -3.32 -7.64
CA GLN A 222 -5.48 -3.18 -8.38
C GLN A 222 -5.64 -1.85 -9.12
N CYS A 223 -4.54 -1.30 -9.62
CA CYS A 223 -4.52 -0.02 -10.33
C CYS A 223 -5.13 -0.06 -11.73
N GLY A 224 -5.27 -1.25 -12.32
CA GLY A 224 -5.85 -1.47 -13.65
C GLY A 224 -5.00 -1.03 -14.84
N ALA A 225 -3.73 -0.68 -14.65
CA ALA A 225 -2.87 -0.30 -15.77
C ALA A 225 -2.71 -1.43 -16.80
N CYS A 226 -2.62 -2.67 -16.33
CA CYS A 226 -2.56 -3.84 -17.22
C CYS A 226 -3.86 -4.08 -18.02
N ILE A 227 -5.00 -3.67 -17.46
CA ILE A 227 -6.29 -3.75 -18.16
C ILE A 227 -6.34 -2.71 -19.29
N ASP A 228 -5.94 -1.45 -18.98
CA ASP A 228 -5.99 -0.35 -19.94
C ASP A 228 -5.05 -0.55 -21.13
N GLU A 229 -3.94 -1.28 -20.94
CA GLU A 229 -2.94 -1.54 -21.96
C GLU A 229 -3.15 -2.87 -22.71
N CYS A 230 -4.18 -3.64 -22.36
CA CYS A 230 -4.44 -4.93 -22.99
C CYS A 230 -5.20 -4.74 -24.33
N PRO A 231 -4.58 -5.04 -25.49
CA PRO A 231 -5.22 -4.80 -26.79
C PRO A 231 -6.32 -5.83 -27.13
N LYS A 232 -6.44 -6.90 -26.33
CA LYS A 232 -7.39 -8.00 -26.53
C LYS A 232 -8.38 -8.14 -25.38
N ASP A 233 -8.43 -7.16 -24.46
CA ASP A 233 -9.32 -7.18 -23.30
C ASP A 233 -9.29 -8.49 -22.48
N ALA A 234 -8.09 -9.12 -22.44
CA ALA A 234 -7.88 -10.37 -21.72
C ALA A 234 -7.91 -10.19 -20.19
N LEU A 235 -7.92 -8.96 -19.69
CA LEU A 235 -7.93 -8.62 -18.28
C LEU A 235 -9.12 -7.71 -17.98
N LYS A 236 -9.87 -8.03 -16.92
CA LYS A 236 -11.05 -7.26 -16.50
C LYS A 236 -11.15 -7.17 -14.99
N TYR A 237 -11.79 -6.11 -14.49
CA TYR A 237 -12.22 -6.07 -13.10
C TYR A 237 -13.44 -6.96 -12.90
N LYS A 238 -13.43 -7.67 -11.78
CA LYS A 238 -14.56 -8.45 -11.30
C LYS A 238 -14.77 -8.23 -9.81
N MET A 239 -16.02 -8.36 -9.36
CA MET A 239 -16.40 -8.14 -7.97
C MET A 239 -16.86 -9.41 -7.26
N LYS A 240 -17.26 -10.44 -8.02
CA LYS A 240 -17.74 -11.72 -7.48
C LYS A 240 -16.73 -12.83 -7.72
N TRP A 241 -16.49 -13.63 -6.71
CA TRP A 241 -15.76 -14.90 -6.86
C TRP A 241 -16.64 -15.91 -7.61
N LYS A 242 -16.01 -16.73 -8.44
CA LYS A 242 -16.70 -17.87 -9.07
C LYS A 242 -16.82 -18.99 -8.08
#